data_fa40c1ecbc23fb64b46bf252810a8363
#
_entry.id   fa40c1ecbc23fb64b46bf252810a8363
#
_cell.length_a   1.000
_cell.length_b   1.000
_cell.length_c   1.000
_cell.angle_alpha   90.00
_cell.angle_beta   90.00
_cell.angle_gamma   90.00
#
_symmetry.space_group_name_H-M   'P 1'
#
loop_
_entity.id
_entity.type
_entity.pdbx_description
1 polymer ?
#
loop_
_entity_poly.entity_id
_entity_poly.type
_entity_poly.pdbx_seq_one_letter_code
_entity_poly.pdbx_strand_id
1 'polypeptide(L)'
;LVLDIDKLKNRNLILEYKLEESQSRYTSGKDVYDFTSNMSSSLKIEPEFLKVIAGASLNVAFGGNNTYTSDYSFAYFTQKYVDSRFRIAESNINVLRECLTQQFKDRISSYTPAQIVEVYGTHVLKDIYVGAKLEVYYSSKSTTTSKKQNVDAGLGMSLVNIFKIDGKFNYDSSLATNNKEQ
;
A
#
# COMPACT_ATOMS: atom_id res chain seq x y z
N LEU A 1 22.44 4.09 4.23
CA LEU A 1 21.80 5.36 4.60
C LEU A 1 22.62 6.55 4.09
N VAL A 2 21.93 7.61 3.70
CA VAL A 2 22.56 8.88 3.28
C VAL A 2 22.86 9.75 4.51
N LEU A 3 21.88 9.88 5.40
CA LEU A 3 21.98 10.68 6.61
C LEU A 3 22.29 9.83 7.83
N ASP A 4 23.09 10.37 8.71
CA ASP A 4 23.44 9.81 10.01
C ASP A 4 22.35 10.16 11.02
N ILE A 5 21.57 9.17 11.38
CA ILE A 5 20.40 9.33 12.25
C ILE A 5 20.82 9.80 13.65
N ASP A 6 21.93 9.30 14.17
CA ASP A 6 22.40 9.67 15.50
C ASP A 6 22.85 11.13 15.56
N LYS A 7 23.55 11.61 14.51
CA LYS A 7 23.87 13.04 14.39
C LYS A 7 22.63 13.92 14.30
N LEU A 8 21.62 13.48 13.55
CA LEU A 8 20.37 14.23 13.45
C LEU A 8 19.63 14.28 14.79
N LYS A 9 19.59 13.16 15.54
CA LYS A 9 19.00 13.11 16.88
C LYS A 9 19.76 13.99 17.87
N ASN A 10 21.08 13.88 17.92
CA ASN A 10 21.92 14.67 18.85
C ASN A 10 21.84 16.18 18.62
N ARG A 11 21.45 16.59 17.41
CA ARG A 11 21.23 17.99 17.06
C ARG A 11 19.75 18.43 17.14
N ASN A 12 18.86 17.55 17.60
CA ASN A 12 17.42 17.79 17.64
C ASN A 12 16.80 18.16 16.26
N LEU A 13 17.34 17.58 15.20
CA LEU A 13 16.87 17.83 13.82
C LEU A 13 15.82 16.83 13.37
N ILE A 14 15.57 15.76 14.13
CA ILE A 14 14.46 14.81 13.92
C ILE A 14 13.39 15.09 14.97
N LEU A 15 12.17 15.29 14.48
CA LEU A 15 10.97 15.34 15.29
C LEU A 15 10.26 13.98 15.18
N GLU A 16 9.92 13.40 16.32
CA GLU A 16 9.13 12.18 16.43
C GLU A 16 7.76 12.53 17.02
N TYR A 17 6.71 12.06 16.36
CA TYR A 17 5.33 12.21 16.81
C TYR A 17 4.74 10.81 16.94
N LYS A 18 4.21 10.48 18.11
CA LYS A 18 3.36 9.31 18.31
C LYS A 18 1.97 9.63 17.81
N LEU A 19 1.44 8.83 16.91
CA LEU A 19 0.14 9.08 16.28
C LEU A 19 -0.90 8.04 16.69
N GLU A 20 -0.54 6.75 16.72
CA GLU A 20 -1.41 5.63 17.08
C GLU A 20 -2.74 5.62 16.30
N GLU A 21 -2.68 5.97 15.01
CA GLU A 21 -3.84 6.09 14.14
C GLU A 21 -4.10 4.82 13.36
N SER A 22 -5.36 4.40 13.30
CA SER A 22 -5.79 3.29 12.45
C SER A 22 -6.77 3.75 11.40
N GLN A 23 -6.53 3.37 10.16
CA GLN A 23 -7.41 3.64 9.03
C GLN A 23 -7.66 2.35 8.24
N SER A 24 -8.92 2.07 7.94
CA SER A 24 -9.29 0.98 7.06
C SER A 24 -10.00 1.50 5.82
N ARG A 25 -9.79 0.82 4.70
CA ARG A 25 -10.44 1.11 3.42
C ARG A 25 -10.86 -0.17 2.75
N TYR A 26 -12.03 -0.14 2.16
CA TYR A 26 -12.60 -1.22 1.39
C TYR A 26 -13.03 -0.73 0.01
N THR A 27 -12.77 -1.53 -1.01
CA THR A 27 -13.21 -1.27 -2.39
C THR A 27 -13.54 -2.59 -3.06
N SER A 28 -14.65 -2.65 -3.81
CA SER A 28 -15.01 -3.81 -4.61
C SER A 28 -15.55 -3.42 -5.97
N GLY A 29 -15.58 -4.37 -6.88
CA GLY A 29 -16.14 -4.19 -8.23
C GLY A 29 -16.63 -5.51 -8.82
N LYS A 30 -17.70 -5.44 -9.60
CA LYS A 30 -18.31 -6.61 -10.29
C LYS A 30 -17.43 -7.16 -11.43
N ASP A 31 -16.50 -6.36 -11.91
CA ASP A 31 -15.51 -6.70 -12.93
C ASP A 31 -14.26 -5.80 -12.76
N VAL A 32 -13.25 -6.01 -13.57
CA VAL A 32 -11.98 -5.24 -13.52
C VAL A 32 -12.20 -3.75 -13.73
N TYR A 33 -13.10 -3.38 -14.63
CA TYR A 33 -13.35 -1.98 -14.95
C TYR A 33 -14.03 -1.25 -13.80
N ASP A 34 -15.07 -1.83 -13.25
CA ASP A 34 -15.82 -1.30 -12.10
C ASP A 34 -14.89 -1.22 -10.85
N PHE A 35 -14.10 -2.26 -10.59
CA PHE A 35 -13.14 -2.29 -9.50
C PHE A 35 -12.08 -1.18 -9.65
N THR A 36 -11.51 -1.03 -10.85
CA THR A 36 -10.49 -0.02 -11.13
C THR A 36 -11.07 1.40 -10.98
N SER A 37 -12.29 1.63 -11.45
CA SER A 37 -12.99 2.91 -11.31
C SER A 37 -13.26 3.26 -9.84
N ASN A 38 -13.75 2.29 -9.06
CA ASN A 38 -14.03 2.47 -7.64
C ASN A 38 -12.73 2.71 -6.83
N MET A 39 -11.66 2.00 -7.16
CA MET A 39 -10.35 2.20 -6.56
C MET A 39 -9.78 3.58 -6.90
N SER A 40 -9.89 4.02 -8.16
CA SER A 40 -9.49 5.34 -8.64
C SER A 40 -10.17 6.44 -7.84
N SER A 41 -11.50 6.38 -7.75
CA SER A 41 -12.30 7.34 -6.98
C SER A 41 -11.91 7.36 -5.50
N SER A 42 -11.68 6.18 -4.93
CA SER A 42 -11.27 6.01 -3.53
C SER A 42 -9.88 6.58 -3.25
N LEU A 43 -8.94 6.48 -4.18
CA LEU A 43 -7.56 6.96 -4.06
C LEU A 43 -7.36 8.37 -4.57
N LYS A 44 -8.37 8.95 -5.26
CA LYS A 44 -8.28 10.24 -5.96
C LYS A 44 -7.13 10.28 -6.99
N ILE A 45 -6.99 9.19 -7.73
CA ILE A 45 -5.97 9.01 -8.77
C ILE A 45 -6.69 8.89 -10.13
N GLU A 46 -6.14 9.46 -11.18
CA GLU A 46 -6.69 9.36 -12.53
C GLU A 46 -6.79 7.88 -12.98
N PRO A 47 -7.91 7.46 -13.62
CA PRO A 47 -8.14 6.05 -13.99
C PRO A 47 -7.06 5.46 -14.90
N GLU A 48 -6.48 6.27 -15.81
CA GLU A 48 -5.40 5.83 -16.71
C GLU A 48 -4.13 5.45 -15.93
N PHE A 49 -3.81 6.23 -14.91
CA PHE A 49 -2.65 5.96 -14.05
C PHE A 49 -2.85 4.69 -13.23
N LEU A 50 -4.09 4.47 -12.79
CA LEU A 50 -4.45 3.27 -12.03
C LEU A 50 -4.44 2.00 -12.89
N LYS A 51 -4.79 2.08 -14.18
CA LYS A 51 -4.68 0.94 -15.10
C LYS A 51 -3.25 0.40 -15.19
N VAL A 52 -2.25 1.28 -15.17
CA VAL A 52 -0.84 0.88 -15.17
C VAL A 52 -0.44 0.26 -13.83
N ILE A 53 -0.79 0.92 -12.73
CA ILE A 53 -0.45 0.46 -11.37
C ILE A 53 -1.29 -0.75 -10.97
N ALA A 54 -2.60 -0.72 -11.20
CA ALA A 54 -3.49 -1.81 -10.86
C ALA A 54 -3.26 -3.03 -11.75
N GLY A 55 -2.96 -2.85 -13.04
CA GLY A 55 -2.61 -3.95 -13.93
C GLY A 55 -1.38 -4.71 -13.42
N ALA A 56 -0.33 -4.02 -13.03
CA ALA A 56 0.85 -4.64 -12.42
C ALA A 56 0.54 -5.24 -11.05
N SER A 57 -0.17 -4.50 -10.18
CA SER A 57 -0.51 -4.95 -8.83
C SER A 57 -1.52 -6.09 -8.82
N LEU A 58 -2.53 -6.06 -9.69
CA LEU A 58 -3.50 -7.14 -9.84
C LEU A 58 -2.84 -8.40 -10.40
N ASN A 59 -1.95 -8.27 -11.39
CA ASN A 59 -1.20 -9.41 -11.89
C ASN A 59 -0.31 -10.04 -10.82
N VAL A 60 0.34 -9.24 -9.98
CA VAL A 60 1.15 -9.75 -8.86
C VAL A 60 0.26 -10.36 -7.77
N ALA A 61 -0.83 -9.68 -7.39
CA ALA A 61 -1.70 -10.13 -6.31
C ALA A 61 -2.52 -11.37 -6.66
N PHE A 62 -2.93 -11.52 -7.93
CA PHE A 62 -3.80 -12.61 -8.38
C PHE A 62 -3.07 -13.65 -9.27
N GLY A 63 -1.74 -13.65 -9.29
CA GLY A 63 -0.94 -14.74 -9.89
C GLY A 63 -0.80 -14.69 -11.40
N GLY A 64 -0.70 -13.52 -12.01
CA GLY A 64 0.00 -13.24 -13.29
C GLY A 64 -0.51 -13.86 -14.60
N ASN A 65 -1.27 -14.94 -14.57
CA ASN A 65 -1.67 -15.70 -15.77
C ASN A 65 -3.19 -15.76 -16.00
N ASN A 66 -3.98 -15.10 -15.17
CA ASN A 66 -5.42 -15.10 -15.33
C ASN A 66 -5.84 -14.00 -16.29
N THR A 67 -6.33 -14.41 -17.45
CA THR A 67 -7.09 -13.53 -18.32
C THR A 67 -8.33 -13.11 -17.52
N TYR A 68 -8.32 -11.89 -16.98
CA TYR A 68 -9.46 -11.33 -16.24
C TYR A 68 -10.64 -11.17 -17.20
N THR A 69 -11.45 -12.20 -17.27
CA THR A 69 -12.69 -12.16 -18.02
C THR A 69 -13.76 -11.41 -17.23
N SER A 70 -14.84 -11.03 -17.88
CA SER A 70 -16.02 -10.42 -17.25
C SER A 70 -16.64 -11.26 -16.14
N ASP A 71 -16.22 -12.51 -15.96
CA ASP A 71 -16.73 -13.46 -14.98
C ASP A 71 -16.12 -13.27 -13.59
N TYR A 72 -15.02 -12.53 -13.46
CA TYR A 72 -14.39 -12.27 -12.18
C TYR A 72 -14.84 -10.97 -11.55
N SER A 73 -15.14 -11.03 -10.26
CA SER A 73 -15.35 -9.87 -9.38
C SER A 73 -14.19 -9.73 -8.43
N PHE A 74 -13.90 -8.51 -8.00
CA PHE A 74 -12.71 -8.18 -7.21
C PHE A 74 -13.06 -7.37 -5.98
N ALA A 75 -12.32 -7.61 -4.89
CA ALA A 75 -12.38 -6.78 -3.71
C ALA A 75 -11.00 -6.58 -3.11
N TYR A 76 -10.81 -5.44 -2.49
CA TYR A 76 -9.58 -5.02 -1.85
C TYR A 76 -9.89 -4.41 -0.49
N PHE A 77 -9.20 -4.89 0.52
CA PHE A 77 -9.22 -4.32 1.85
C PHE A 77 -7.81 -3.91 2.25
N THR A 78 -7.69 -2.74 2.84
CA THR A 78 -6.45 -2.31 3.48
C THR A 78 -6.74 -1.75 4.86
N GLN A 79 -5.91 -2.13 5.81
CA GLN A 79 -5.85 -1.52 7.12
C GLN A 79 -4.43 -1.02 7.35
N LYS A 80 -4.32 0.27 7.68
CA LYS A 80 -3.07 0.92 8.04
C LYS A 80 -3.14 1.28 9.51
N TYR A 81 -2.11 0.92 10.24
CA TYR A 81 -1.84 1.41 11.57
C TYR A 81 -0.56 2.26 11.50
N VAL A 82 -0.67 3.52 11.86
CA VAL A 82 0.46 4.44 11.93
C VAL A 82 0.83 4.63 13.39
N ASP A 83 1.98 4.10 13.79
CA ASP A 83 2.51 4.24 15.15
C ASP A 83 3.17 5.60 15.35
N SER A 84 4.05 5.96 14.44
CA SER A 84 4.89 7.15 14.59
C SER A 84 5.14 7.86 13.26
N ARG A 85 5.38 9.15 13.35
CA ARG A 85 5.87 9.99 12.26
C ARG A 85 7.23 10.55 12.63
N PHE A 86 8.20 10.37 11.75
CA PHE A 86 9.54 10.94 11.87
C PHE A 86 9.73 12.02 10.80
N ARG A 87 10.07 13.22 11.22
CA ARG A 87 10.26 14.34 10.32
C ARG A 87 11.60 15.03 10.58
N ILE A 88 12.39 15.23 9.51
CA ILE A 88 13.55 16.12 9.56
C ILE A 88 13.04 17.55 9.48
N ALA A 89 13.14 18.30 10.58
CA ALA A 89 12.67 19.67 10.67
C ALA A 89 13.55 20.69 9.93
N GLU A 90 14.82 20.31 9.72
CA GLU A 90 15.82 21.17 9.08
C GLU A 90 15.65 21.20 7.55
N SER A 91 15.66 22.37 6.97
CA SER A 91 15.64 22.61 5.52
C SER A 91 16.94 23.16 4.97
N ASN A 92 17.83 23.67 5.83
CA ASN A 92 19.12 24.19 5.40
C ASN A 92 20.04 23.04 4.96
N ILE A 93 20.36 23.01 3.67
CA ILE A 93 21.17 21.96 3.06
C ILE A 93 22.58 21.87 3.66
N ASN A 94 23.14 22.99 4.12
CA ASN A 94 24.48 22.99 4.71
C ASN A 94 24.49 22.29 6.05
N VAL A 95 23.46 22.46 6.88
CA VAL A 95 23.29 21.73 8.14
C VAL A 95 23.11 20.23 7.88
N LEU A 96 22.31 19.87 6.89
CA LEU A 96 22.08 18.47 6.50
C LEU A 96 23.37 17.82 5.94
N ARG A 97 24.21 18.56 5.23
CA ARG A 97 25.53 18.08 4.74
C ARG A 97 26.45 17.62 5.86
N GLU A 98 26.43 18.29 7.00
CA GLU A 98 27.21 17.89 8.16
C GLU A 98 26.73 16.57 8.78
N CYS A 99 25.46 16.23 8.54
CA CYS A 99 24.84 14.98 8.98
C CYS A 99 24.93 13.85 7.97
N LEU A 100 25.69 13.97 6.89
CA LEU A 100 25.92 12.85 5.97
C LEU A 100 26.74 11.75 6.64
N THR A 101 26.42 10.49 6.34
CA THR A 101 27.22 9.34 6.75
C THR A 101 28.60 9.36 6.06
N GLN A 102 29.63 8.86 6.74
CA GLN A 102 30.95 8.78 6.14
C GLN A 102 30.94 7.89 4.89
N GLN A 103 30.26 6.76 4.96
CA GLN A 103 30.09 5.85 3.82
C GLN A 103 29.53 6.55 2.58
N PHE A 104 28.55 7.43 2.74
CA PHE A 104 27.97 8.19 1.62
C PHE A 104 28.97 9.19 1.05
N LYS A 105 29.73 9.90 1.91
CA LYS A 105 30.77 10.85 1.51
C LYS A 105 31.88 10.17 0.70
N ASP A 106 32.32 8.99 1.14
CA ASP A 106 33.37 8.22 0.46
C ASP A 106 32.88 7.74 -0.92
N ARG A 107 31.61 7.32 -1.01
CA ARG A 107 31.03 6.86 -2.29
C ARG A 107 30.78 7.99 -3.29
N ILE A 108 30.41 9.19 -2.85
CA ILE A 108 30.30 10.36 -3.75
C ILE A 108 31.63 10.64 -4.45
N SER A 109 32.76 10.41 -3.77
CA SER A 109 34.08 10.66 -4.33
C SER A 109 34.55 9.56 -5.30
N SER A 110 33.98 8.37 -5.25
CA SER A 110 34.44 7.20 -6.01
C SER A 110 33.43 6.65 -7.03
N TYR A 111 32.15 6.94 -6.87
CA TYR A 111 31.07 6.44 -7.71
C TYR A 111 30.68 7.43 -8.78
N THR A 112 30.26 6.91 -9.94
CA THR A 112 29.58 7.71 -10.97
C THR A 112 28.18 8.12 -10.49
N PRO A 113 27.59 9.20 -11.06
CA PRO A 113 26.23 9.61 -10.72
C PRO A 113 25.20 8.48 -10.90
N ALA A 114 25.33 7.66 -11.93
CA ALA A 114 24.45 6.51 -12.17
C ALA A 114 24.52 5.48 -11.03
N GLN A 115 25.72 5.15 -10.55
CA GLN A 115 25.94 4.25 -9.43
C GLN A 115 25.39 4.82 -8.11
N ILE A 116 25.51 6.14 -7.91
CA ILE A 116 24.92 6.79 -6.71
C ILE A 116 23.38 6.65 -6.76
N VAL A 117 22.75 6.91 -7.91
CA VAL A 117 21.30 6.77 -8.07
C VAL A 117 20.86 5.32 -7.89
N GLU A 118 21.61 4.35 -8.42
CA GLU A 118 21.29 2.92 -8.26
C GLU A 118 21.31 2.48 -6.78
N VAL A 119 22.29 2.93 -6.00
CA VAL A 119 22.47 2.51 -4.59
C VAL A 119 21.60 3.30 -3.63
N TYR A 120 21.41 4.59 -3.87
CA TYR A 120 20.77 5.51 -2.90
C TYR A 120 19.44 6.10 -3.39
N GLY A 121 19.09 5.91 -4.67
CA GLY A 121 17.95 6.55 -5.29
C GLY A 121 18.20 8.02 -5.62
N THR A 122 17.14 8.70 -6.05
CA THR A 122 17.18 10.10 -6.51
C THR A 122 16.73 11.09 -5.44
N HIS A 123 16.18 10.62 -4.31
CA HIS A 123 15.56 11.45 -3.29
C HIS A 123 15.94 11.01 -1.88
N VAL A 124 15.99 11.96 -0.96
CA VAL A 124 16.12 11.70 0.47
C VAL A 124 14.77 11.88 1.14
N LEU A 125 14.30 10.86 1.86
CA LEU A 125 13.06 10.94 2.62
C LEU A 125 13.29 11.82 3.85
N LYS A 126 12.49 12.88 3.98
CA LYS A 126 12.54 13.83 5.10
C LYS A 126 11.36 13.71 6.06
N ASP A 127 10.30 13.05 5.64
CA ASP A 127 9.07 12.89 6.40
C ASP A 127 8.53 11.48 6.14
N ILE A 128 8.50 10.64 7.15
CA ILE A 128 8.12 9.23 7.04
C ILE A 128 7.13 8.85 8.15
N TYR A 129 6.18 8.02 7.78
CA TYR A 129 5.28 7.35 8.71
C TYR A 129 5.74 5.92 8.90
N VAL A 130 5.77 5.47 10.14
CA VAL A 130 6.16 4.11 10.53
C VAL A 130 4.98 3.42 11.20
N GLY A 131 4.72 2.18 10.81
CA GLY A 131 3.60 1.42 11.34
C GLY A 131 3.45 0.10 10.62
N ALA A 132 2.24 -0.41 10.60
CA ALA A 132 1.88 -1.65 9.93
C ALA A 132 0.83 -1.41 8.84
N LYS A 133 0.88 -2.20 7.78
CA LYS A 133 -0.13 -2.21 6.72
C LYS A 133 -0.53 -3.65 6.42
N LEU A 134 -1.84 -3.90 6.47
CA LEU A 134 -2.44 -5.13 5.96
C LEU A 134 -3.13 -4.82 4.64
N GLU A 135 -2.87 -5.62 3.62
CA GLU A 135 -3.58 -5.58 2.34
C GLU A 135 -4.11 -6.96 2.02
N VAL A 136 -5.39 -7.02 1.71
CA VAL A 136 -6.05 -8.27 1.32
C VAL A 136 -6.72 -8.04 -0.03
N TYR A 137 -6.36 -8.87 -0.98
CA TYR A 137 -6.96 -8.93 -2.31
C TYR A 137 -7.80 -10.21 -2.39
N TYR A 138 -9.01 -10.08 -2.87
CA TYR A 138 -9.93 -11.19 -3.04
C TYR A 138 -10.55 -11.14 -4.42
N SER A 139 -10.59 -12.27 -5.11
CA SER A 139 -11.31 -12.42 -6.37
C SER A 139 -12.24 -13.62 -6.31
N SER A 140 -13.38 -13.50 -6.94
CA SER A 140 -14.36 -14.57 -7.07
C SER A 140 -14.84 -14.68 -8.51
N LYS A 141 -14.85 -15.90 -9.06
CA LYS A 141 -15.47 -16.18 -10.35
C LYS A 141 -16.95 -16.44 -10.11
N SER A 142 -17.81 -15.66 -10.74
CA SER A 142 -19.25 -15.82 -10.64
C SER A 142 -19.93 -15.47 -11.95
N THR A 143 -20.80 -16.34 -12.42
CA THR A 143 -21.63 -16.11 -13.61
C THR A 143 -23.00 -15.51 -13.24
N THR A 144 -23.28 -15.32 -11.96
CA THR A 144 -24.56 -14.80 -11.47
C THR A 144 -24.64 -13.28 -11.50
N THR A 145 -25.85 -12.74 -11.47
CA THR A 145 -26.10 -11.29 -11.39
C THR A 145 -25.65 -10.66 -10.07
N SER A 146 -25.40 -11.48 -9.05
CA SER A 146 -25.02 -11.06 -7.69
C SER A 146 -23.50 -10.97 -7.48
N LYS A 147 -22.70 -10.83 -8.53
CA LYS A 147 -21.22 -10.85 -8.50
C LYS A 147 -20.60 -9.98 -7.41
N LYS A 148 -21.04 -8.74 -7.29
CA LYS A 148 -20.51 -7.80 -6.31
C LYS A 148 -20.80 -8.25 -4.88
N GLN A 149 -22.04 -8.69 -4.61
CA GLN A 149 -22.44 -9.19 -3.29
C GLN A 149 -21.66 -10.44 -2.90
N ASN A 150 -21.41 -11.33 -3.86
CA ASN A 150 -20.63 -12.55 -3.64
C ASN A 150 -19.16 -12.23 -3.26
N VAL A 151 -18.54 -11.30 -3.96
CA VAL A 151 -17.15 -10.92 -3.65
C VAL A 151 -17.05 -10.16 -2.33
N ASP A 152 -18.03 -9.32 -2.00
CA ASP A 152 -18.09 -8.60 -0.73
C ASP A 152 -18.26 -9.58 0.45
N ALA A 153 -19.14 -10.57 0.30
CA ALA A 153 -19.35 -11.61 1.30
C ALA A 153 -18.11 -12.49 1.48
N GLY A 154 -17.48 -12.91 0.37
CA GLY A 154 -16.28 -13.75 0.41
C GLY A 154 -15.10 -13.07 1.08
N LEU A 155 -14.85 -11.79 0.76
CA LEU A 155 -13.81 -11.02 1.43
C LEU A 155 -14.13 -10.81 2.91
N GLY A 156 -15.37 -10.43 3.25
CA GLY A 156 -15.78 -10.22 4.65
C GLY A 156 -15.56 -11.48 5.49
N MET A 157 -15.94 -12.65 4.98
CA MET A 157 -15.71 -13.92 5.67
C MET A 157 -14.22 -14.25 5.80
N SER A 158 -13.41 -13.97 4.79
CA SER A 158 -11.95 -14.17 4.85
C SER A 158 -11.31 -13.28 5.91
N LEU A 159 -11.72 -12.01 6.01
CA LEU A 159 -11.22 -11.09 7.01
C LEU A 159 -11.54 -11.56 8.44
N VAL A 160 -12.78 -11.99 8.69
CA VAL A 160 -13.20 -12.49 10.02
C VAL A 160 -12.52 -13.82 10.35
N ASN A 161 -12.53 -14.79 9.44
CA ASN A 161 -12.08 -16.14 9.74
C ASN A 161 -10.56 -16.27 9.76
N ILE A 162 -9.86 -15.62 8.84
CA ILE A 162 -8.41 -15.76 8.68
C ILE A 162 -7.68 -14.71 9.52
N PHE A 163 -8.06 -13.46 9.38
CA PHE A 163 -7.35 -12.34 10.00
C PHE A 163 -7.89 -11.92 11.36
N LYS A 164 -9.04 -12.50 11.78
CA LYS A 164 -9.72 -12.14 13.05
C LYS A 164 -10.00 -10.64 13.17
N ILE A 165 -10.16 -9.99 12.03
CA ILE A 165 -10.57 -8.58 11.99
C ILE A 165 -12.06 -8.57 12.19
N ASP A 166 -12.48 -8.11 13.36
CA ASP A 166 -13.89 -7.87 13.68
C ASP A 166 -14.36 -6.67 12.84
N GLY A 167 -14.83 -6.97 11.63
CA GLY A 167 -15.15 -5.97 10.65
C GLY A 167 -16.62 -5.58 10.75
N LYS A 168 -16.88 -4.30 10.77
CA LYS A 168 -18.19 -3.71 10.45
C LYS A 168 -18.56 -3.95 8.96
N PHE A 169 -18.24 -5.15 8.46
CA PHE A 169 -18.59 -5.55 7.09
C PHE A 169 -19.98 -6.16 7.12
N ASN A 170 -20.94 -5.44 6.54
CA ASN A 170 -22.23 -6.02 6.23
C ASN A 170 -22.05 -7.02 5.08
N TYR A 171 -21.76 -8.27 5.41
CA TYR A 171 -21.73 -9.34 4.43
C TYR A 171 -22.80 -10.39 4.75
N ASP A 172 -23.38 -10.94 3.70
CA ASP A 172 -24.31 -12.05 3.82
C ASP A 172 -23.51 -13.37 3.84
N SER A 173 -23.51 -14.03 5.00
CA SER A 173 -22.76 -15.28 5.19
C SER A 173 -23.24 -16.43 4.32
N SER A 174 -24.52 -16.40 3.88
CA SER A 174 -25.06 -17.41 2.98
C SER A 174 -24.45 -17.32 1.58
N LEU A 175 -24.24 -16.10 1.08
CA LEU A 175 -23.57 -15.86 -0.20
C LEU A 175 -22.10 -16.25 -0.16
N ALA A 176 -21.43 -16.05 0.97
CA ALA A 176 -20.04 -16.44 1.15
C ALA A 176 -19.84 -17.97 1.15
N THR A 177 -20.80 -18.71 1.67
CA THR A 177 -20.77 -20.18 1.66
C THR A 177 -20.90 -20.73 0.25
N ASN A 178 -21.77 -20.13 -0.58
CA ASN A 178 -21.95 -20.52 -1.97
C ASN A 178 -20.70 -20.30 -2.84
N ASN A 179 -19.84 -19.35 -2.48
CA ASN A 179 -18.56 -19.11 -3.18
C ASN A 179 -17.47 -20.15 -2.90
N LYS A 180 -17.60 -20.96 -1.85
CA LYS A 180 -16.64 -22.03 -1.53
C LYS A 180 -16.84 -23.30 -2.36
N GLU A 181 -17.99 -23.46 -2.96
CA GLU A 181 -18.35 -24.65 -3.73
C GLU A 181 -18.13 -24.49 -5.25
N GLN A 182 -17.65 -23.31 -5.69
CA GLN A 182 -17.29 -23.00 -7.07
C GLN A 182 -15.80 -22.80 -7.24
#